data_e5f9dbf4ec8f82de26a08a44c22cc6f6
#
_entry.id   e5f9dbf4ec8f82de26a08a44c22cc6f6
#
_cell.length_a   1.000
_cell.length_b   1.000
_cell.length_c   1.000
_cell.angle_alpha   90.00
_cell.angle_beta   90.00
_cell.angle_gamma   90.00
#
_symmetry.space_group_name_H-M   'P 1'
#
loop_
_entity.id
_entity.type
_entity.pdbx_description
1 polymer ?
#
loop_
_entity_poly.entity_id
_entity_poly.type
_entity_poly.pdbx_seq_one_letter_code
_entity_poly.pdbx_strand_id
1 'polypeptide(L)'
;MFLPIKSDNGAVLPWEYMPAEAGTYKAGQLLAVDATTGQVEAITADLTTTPPYLCMADITVETAGTPIPVTRVSRDYIYETTLAEAATGAVVGTKLQVEAGGLMASKPATGSGTFEVVALDGTAAGDAVRGRWV
;
A
#
# COMPACT_ATOMS: atom_id res chain seq x y z
N MET A 1 -2.22 1.37 -7.73
CA MET A 1 -2.29 2.25 -6.55
C MET A 1 -3.24 1.67 -5.51
N PHE A 2 -3.04 2.00 -4.27
CA PHE A 2 -3.99 1.69 -3.20
C PHE A 2 -4.88 2.89 -2.94
N LEU A 3 -6.19 2.67 -2.97
CA LEU A 3 -7.20 3.71 -2.75
C LEU A 3 -8.07 3.32 -1.55
N PRO A 4 -8.12 4.11 -0.48
CA PRO A 4 -9.09 3.91 0.58
C PRO A 4 -10.50 4.21 0.04
N ILE A 5 -11.38 3.22 0.05
CA ILE A 5 -12.72 3.34 -0.58
C ILE A 5 -13.85 3.31 0.43
N LYS A 6 -13.61 2.79 1.64
CA LYS A 6 -14.63 2.68 2.68
C LYS A 6 -14.00 2.71 4.06
N SER A 7 -14.63 3.42 4.98
CA SER A 7 -14.28 3.43 6.40
C SER A 7 -15.31 2.61 7.19
N ASP A 8 -14.85 1.78 8.12
CA ASP A 8 -15.72 1.00 8.99
C ASP A 8 -16.40 1.86 10.07
N ASN A 9 -15.79 2.99 10.42
CA ASN A 9 -16.25 3.87 11.51
C ASN A 9 -16.64 5.29 11.06
N GLY A 10 -16.65 5.56 9.76
CA GLY A 10 -16.95 6.88 9.21
C GLY A 10 -15.85 7.93 9.39
N ALA A 11 -14.70 7.56 9.95
CA ALA A 11 -13.59 8.49 10.12
C ALA A 11 -12.96 8.87 8.77
N VAL A 12 -12.47 10.11 8.67
CA VAL A 12 -11.69 10.60 7.54
C VAL A 12 -10.22 10.37 7.85
N LEU A 13 -9.46 9.87 6.85
CA LEU A 13 -8.02 9.70 6.98
C LEU A 13 -7.33 11.05 7.20
N PRO A 14 -6.62 11.24 8.31
CA PRO A 14 -5.88 12.47 8.55
C PRO A 14 -4.65 12.53 7.64
N TRP A 15 -4.36 13.73 7.15
CA TRP A 15 -3.14 14.01 6.42
C TRP A 15 -2.00 14.35 7.37
N GLU A 16 -0.83 13.83 7.07
CA GLU A 16 0.42 14.16 7.72
C GLU A 16 1.45 14.57 6.67
N TYR A 17 2.47 15.29 7.10
CA TYR A 17 3.64 15.57 6.27
C TYR A 17 4.84 14.85 6.87
N MET A 18 5.48 13.99 6.10
CA MET A 18 6.64 13.21 6.51
C MET A 18 7.83 13.53 5.63
N PRO A 19 9.03 13.69 6.22
CA PRO A 19 10.26 13.83 5.43
C PRO A 19 10.46 12.58 4.57
N ALA A 20 10.85 12.78 3.32
CA ALA A 20 11.02 11.69 2.36
C ALA A 20 12.45 11.62 1.83
N GLU A 21 12.89 10.42 1.52
CA GLU A 21 14.11 10.19 0.73
C GLU A 21 13.92 10.79 -0.68
N ALA A 22 15.04 11.13 -1.34
CA ALA A 22 15.00 11.60 -2.72
C ALA A 22 14.40 10.51 -3.63
N GLY A 23 13.50 10.90 -4.52
CA GLY A 23 12.83 9.97 -5.43
C GLY A 23 11.51 10.53 -5.96
N THR A 24 10.84 9.75 -6.78
CA THR A 24 9.54 10.08 -7.33
C THR A 24 8.47 9.21 -6.69
N TYR A 25 7.45 9.85 -6.14
CA TYR A 25 6.36 9.21 -5.43
C TYR A 25 5.04 9.47 -6.15
N LYS A 26 4.11 8.54 -6.02
CA LYS A 26 2.78 8.63 -6.65
C LYS A 26 1.68 8.59 -5.60
N ALA A 27 0.59 9.30 -5.86
CA ALA A 27 -0.62 9.17 -5.06
C ALA A 27 -1.10 7.72 -5.05
N GLY A 28 -1.43 7.20 -3.88
CA GLY A 28 -1.82 5.80 -3.71
C GLY A 28 -0.66 4.81 -3.61
N GLN A 29 0.57 5.30 -3.55
CA GLN A 29 1.75 4.47 -3.31
C GLN A 29 1.94 4.22 -1.81
N LEU A 30 2.07 2.96 -1.44
CA LEU A 30 2.46 2.58 -0.09
C LEU A 30 3.96 2.81 0.11
N LEU A 31 4.33 3.31 1.29
CA LEU A 31 5.69 3.71 1.62
C LEU A 31 6.19 3.00 2.86
N ALA A 32 7.46 2.67 2.87
CA ALA A 32 8.21 2.23 4.04
C ALA A 32 8.83 3.43 4.76
N VAL A 33 9.49 3.18 5.87
CA VAL A 33 10.31 4.15 6.60
C VAL A 33 11.71 3.59 6.73
N ASP A 34 12.70 4.37 6.30
CA ASP A 34 14.11 4.05 6.54
C ASP A 34 14.41 4.14 8.04
N ALA A 35 14.87 3.04 8.62
CA ALA A 35 15.14 2.95 10.06
C ALA A 35 16.32 3.83 10.51
N THR A 36 17.19 4.24 9.60
CA THR A 36 18.36 5.07 9.89
C THR A 36 18.02 6.55 9.86
N THR A 37 17.27 6.99 8.83
CA THR A 37 16.94 8.40 8.62
C THR A 37 15.59 8.80 9.19
N GLY A 38 14.68 7.85 9.39
CA GLY A 38 13.28 8.12 9.76
C GLY A 38 12.45 8.71 8.61
N GLN A 39 12.99 8.74 7.40
CA GLN A 39 12.31 9.29 6.23
C GLN A 39 11.47 8.22 5.56
N VAL A 40 10.36 8.63 4.95
CA VAL A 40 9.58 7.71 4.12
C VAL A 40 10.33 7.43 2.82
N GLU A 41 10.20 6.21 2.35
CA GLU A 41 10.88 5.73 1.15
C GLU A 41 10.00 4.77 0.35
N ALA A 42 10.35 4.56 -0.92
CA ALA A 42 9.68 3.58 -1.75
C ALA A 42 9.97 2.15 -1.26
N ILE A 43 8.96 1.28 -1.37
CA ILE A 43 9.11 -0.15 -1.11
C ILE A 43 9.88 -0.77 -2.29
N THR A 44 11.07 -1.28 -2.03
CA THR A 44 11.98 -1.79 -3.08
C THR A 44 11.90 -3.30 -3.30
N ALA A 45 11.23 -4.01 -2.40
CA ALA A 45 11.00 -5.45 -2.48
C ALA A 45 9.59 -5.78 -2.00
N ASP A 46 9.11 -6.96 -2.35
CA ASP A 46 7.81 -7.44 -1.88
C ASP A 46 7.74 -7.45 -0.36
N LEU A 47 6.64 -6.94 0.17
CA LEU A 47 6.47 -6.72 1.60
C LEU A 47 5.27 -7.51 2.12
N THR A 48 5.53 -8.46 3.02
CA THR A 48 4.49 -9.26 3.67
C THR A 48 3.92 -8.62 4.93
N THR A 49 4.51 -7.53 5.40
CA THR A 49 4.05 -6.75 6.56
C THR A 49 3.23 -5.53 6.12
N THR A 50 2.48 -4.94 7.03
CA THR A 50 1.69 -3.75 6.75
C THR A 50 2.61 -2.53 6.65
N PRO A 51 2.65 -1.85 5.49
CA PRO A 51 3.41 -0.60 5.37
C PRO A 51 2.78 0.51 6.20
N PRO A 52 3.59 1.42 6.75
CA PRO A 52 3.08 2.44 7.67
C PRO A 52 2.32 3.59 7.00
N TYR A 53 2.67 3.95 5.77
CA TYR A 53 2.16 5.16 5.13
C TYR A 53 1.68 4.94 3.70
N LEU A 54 0.73 5.79 3.29
CA LEU A 54 0.21 5.90 1.93
C LEU A 54 0.49 7.32 1.43
N CYS A 55 1.13 7.45 0.27
CA CYS A 55 1.40 8.73 -0.36
C CYS A 55 0.10 9.33 -0.91
N MET A 56 -0.10 10.64 -0.70
CA MET A 56 -1.34 11.34 -1.06
C MET A 56 -1.20 12.23 -2.29
N ALA A 57 -0.02 12.30 -2.90
CA ALA A 57 0.22 13.16 -4.07
C ALA A 57 1.29 12.56 -5.00
N ASP A 58 1.19 12.94 -6.27
CA ASP A 58 2.29 12.73 -7.22
C ASP A 58 3.34 13.82 -6.97
N ILE A 59 4.53 13.44 -6.57
CA ILE A 59 5.58 14.39 -6.17
C ILE A 59 6.97 13.82 -6.42
N THR A 60 7.88 14.68 -6.87
CA THR A 60 9.32 14.36 -6.95
C THR A 60 10.06 15.10 -5.85
N VAL A 61 10.82 14.35 -5.05
CA VAL A 61 11.70 14.86 -4.00
C VAL A 61 13.12 14.87 -4.53
N GLU A 62 13.67 16.03 -4.75
CA GLU A 62 15.05 16.21 -5.22
C GLU A 62 16.05 16.19 -4.08
N THR A 63 15.68 16.74 -2.94
CA THR A 63 16.53 16.82 -1.74
C THR A 63 15.91 15.99 -0.63
N ALA A 64 16.65 14.98 -0.15
CA ALA A 64 16.23 14.14 0.97
C ALA A 64 15.86 14.98 2.20
N GLY A 65 14.81 14.59 2.91
CA GLY A 65 14.26 15.31 4.04
C GLY A 65 13.14 16.29 3.67
N THR A 66 12.83 16.48 2.39
CA THR A 66 11.70 17.30 1.96
C THR A 66 10.39 16.63 2.39
N PRO A 67 9.47 17.34 3.10
CA PRO A 67 8.19 16.77 3.51
C PRO A 67 7.25 16.48 2.32
N ILE A 68 6.58 15.34 2.37
CA ILE A 68 5.53 14.97 1.41
C ILE A 68 4.22 14.63 2.14
N PRO A 69 3.06 14.83 1.50
CA PRO A 69 1.78 14.52 2.12
C PRO A 69 1.55 13.00 2.13
N VAL A 70 1.27 12.48 3.31
CA VAL A 70 0.98 11.06 3.54
C VAL A 70 -0.21 10.90 4.46
N THR A 71 -0.76 9.70 4.52
CA THR A 71 -1.67 9.28 5.58
C THR A 71 -1.20 7.95 6.15
N ARG A 72 -1.49 7.70 7.42
CA ARG A 72 -1.19 6.39 8.04
C ARG A 72 -2.09 5.32 7.46
N VAL A 73 -1.51 4.18 7.13
CA VAL A 73 -2.28 3.00 6.76
C VAL A 73 -3.11 2.56 7.98
N SER A 74 -4.40 2.36 7.78
CA SER A 74 -5.34 2.04 8.85
C SER A 74 -6.06 0.71 8.60
N ARG A 75 -6.29 -0.04 9.67
CA ARG A 75 -7.09 -1.27 9.65
C ARG A 75 -8.60 -1.01 9.56
N ASP A 76 -9.02 0.24 9.80
CA ASP A 76 -10.43 0.66 9.78
C ASP A 76 -10.93 1.00 8.38
N TYR A 77 -10.09 0.84 7.35
CA TYR A 77 -10.41 1.15 5.97
C TYR A 77 -10.34 -0.08 5.09
N ILE A 78 -11.23 -0.12 4.09
CA ILE A 78 -11.09 -1.00 2.94
C ILE A 78 -10.36 -0.22 1.84
N TYR A 79 -9.34 -0.83 1.28
CA TYR A 79 -8.55 -0.29 0.18
C TYR A 79 -8.84 -1.09 -1.09
N GLU A 80 -8.84 -0.41 -2.23
CA GLU A 80 -8.86 -1.05 -3.53
C GLU A 80 -7.50 -0.90 -4.20
N THR A 81 -7.03 -1.97 -4.81
CA THR A 81 -5.82 -1.98 -5.65
C THR A 81 -5.99 -3.00 -6.77
N THR A 82 -4.95 -3.21 -7.55
CA THR A 82 -4.91 -4.22 -8.60
C THR A 82 -3.87 -5.28 -8.29
N LEU A 83 -4.06 -6.47 -8.88
CA LEU A 83 -3.08 -7.54 -8.81
C LEU A 83 -1.93 -7.28 -9.78
N ALA A 84 -0.69 -7.39 -9.31
CA ALA A 84 0.52 -7.25 -10.14
C ALA A 84 0.69 -8.46 -11.08
N GLU A 85 0.30 -9.63 -10.59
CA GLU A 85 0.38 -10.90 -11.30
C GLU A 85 -0.84 -11.78 -10.98
N ALA A 86 -0.97 -12.90 -11.67
CA ALA A 86 -2.06 -13.82 -11.39
C ALA A 86 -1.98 -14.38 -9.96
N ALA A 87 -3.05 -14.18 -9.19
CA ALA A 87 -3.21 -14.68 -7.82
C ALA A 87 -4.06 -15.96 -7.84
N THR A 88 -3.61 -16.99 -8.55
CA THR A 88 -4.36 -18.23 -8.74
C THR A 88 -4.80 -18.84 -7.41
N GLY A 89 -6.11 -19.14 -7.29
CA GLY A 89 -6.71 -19.70 -6.09
C GLY A 89 -6.99 -18.68 -4.98
N ALA A 90 -6.76 -17.39 -5.21
CA ALA A 90 -7.15 -16.36 -4.25
C ALA A 90 -8.66 -16.27 -4.13
N VAL A 91 -9.12 -16.17 -2.90
CA VAL A 91 -10.54 -16.02 -2.51
C VAL A 91 -10.65 -14.99 -1.40
N VAL A 92 -11.86 -14.63 -1.02
CA VAL A 92 -12.10 -13.81 0.19
C VAL A 92 -11.42 -14.46 1.39
N GLY A 93 -10.66 -13.69 2.15
CA GLY A 93 -9.84 -14.16 3.27
C GLY A 93 -8.38 -14.49 2.91
N THR A 94 -8.04 -14.57 1.62
CA THR A 94 -6.64 -14.71 1.20
C THR A 94 -5.85 -13.46 1.63
N LYS A 95 -4.66 -13.68 2.19
CA LYS A 95 -3.78 -12.59 2.64
C LYS A 95 -2.68 -12.35 1.62
N LEU A 96 -2.81 -11.23 0.92
CA LEU A 96 -1.87 -10.78 -0.09
C LEU A 96 -0.73 -9.97 0.54
N GLN A 97 0.34 -9.80 -0.21
CA GLN A 97 1.46 -8.93 0.09
C GLN A 97 1.40 -7.66 -0.77
N VAL A 98 2.22 -6.68 -0.40
CA VAL A 98 2.48 -5.51 -1.23
C VAL A 98 3.60 -5.84 -2.20
N GLU A 99 3.37 -5.62 -3.48
CA GLU A 99 4.38 -5.76 -4.52
C GLU A 99 5.44 -4.65 -4.41
N ALA A 100 6.67 -4.97 -4.81
CA ALA A 100 7.73 -3.96 -4.93
C ALA A 100 7.23 -2.74 -5.70
N GLY A 101 7.56 -1.56 -5.22
CA GLY A 101 7.02 -0.29 -5.72
C GLY A 101 5.81 0.23 -4.94
N GLY A 102 5.12 -0.58 -4.18
CA GLY A 102 4.04 -0.14 -3.29
C GLY A 102 2.73 0.25 -3.97
N LEU A 103 2.51 -0.14 -5.24
CA LEU A 103 1.35 0.29 -6.03
C LEU A 103 0.32 -0.82 -6.28
N MET A 104 0.70 -2.07 -6.10
CA MET A 104 -0.12 -3.24 -6.40
C MET A 104 0.04 -4.31 -5.31
N ALA A 105 -0.85 -5.28 -5.31
CA ALA A 105 -0.77 -6.45 -4.45
C ALA A 105 -0.43 -7.70 -5.25
N SER A 106 0.18 -8.67 -4.60
CA SER A 106 0.45 -9.99 -5.16
C SER A 106 0.23 -11.08 -4.12
N LYS A 107 0.14 -12.32 -4.59
CA LYS A 107 0.08 -13.48 -3.70
C LYS A 107 1.50 -13.88 -3.34
N PRO A 108 1.88 -13.93 -2.04
CA PRO A 108 3.22 -14.34 -1.68
C PRO A 108 3.48 -15.79 -2.12
N ALA A 109 4.69 -16.06 -2.60
CA ALA A 109 5.10 -17.39 -3.03
C ALA A 109 5.07 -18.40 -1.86
N THR A 110 5.37 -17.93 -0.65
CA THR A 110 5.34 -18.72 0.59
C THR A 110 4.77 -17.86 1.73
N GLY A 111 4.09 -18.50 2.67
CA GLY A 111 3.50 -17.79 3.81
C GLY A 111 2.28 -16.97 3.44
N SER A 112 2.06 -15.89 4.16
CA SER A 112 0.95 -14.95 3.94
C SER A 112 1.38 -13.51 4.19
N GLY A 113 0.75 -12.59 3.48
CA GLY A 113 0.87 -11.16 3.75
C GLY A 113 -0.10 -10.68 4.84
N THR A 114 -0.35 -9.38 4.86
CA THR A 114 -1.26 -8.72 5.81
C THR A 114 -2.42 -7.98 5.13
N PHE A 115 -2.51 -8.02 3.80
CA PHE A 115 -3.63 -7.45 3.06
C PHE A 115 -4.69 -8.52 2.81
N GLU A 116 -5.71 -8.59 3.66
CA GLU A 116 -6.76 -9.60 3.59
C GLU A 116 -7.83 -9.22 2.58
N VAL A 117 -8.07 -10.07 1.62
CA VAL A 117 -9.07 -9.88 0.56
C VAL A 117 -10.48 -9.91 1.15
N VAL A 118 -11.27 -8.89 0.88
CA VAL A 118 -12.72 -8.83 1.20
C VAL A 118 -13.59 -8.93 -0.04
N ALA A 119 -13.06 -8.58 -1.21
CA ALA A 119 -13.71 -8.77 -2.52
C ALA A 119 -12.65 -8.78 -3.61
N LEU A 120 -12.91 -9.49 -4.69
CA LEU A 120 -12.07 -9.49 -5.89
C LEU A 120 -12.94 -9.63 -7.14
N ASP A 121 -12.54 -8.97 -8.21
CA ASP A 121 -13.24 -9.04 -9.50
C ASP A 121 -12.73 -10.21 -10.35
N GLY A 122 -11.55 -10.71 -10.03
CA GLY A 122 -10.90 -11.85 -10.66
C GLY A 122 -9.54 -12.12 -10.04
N THR A 123 -8.80 -13.07 -10.60
CA THR A 123 -7.48 -13.48 -10.10
C THR A 123 -6.37 -13.30 -11.12
N ALA A 124 -6.66 -12.67 -12.26
CA ALA A 124 -5.65 -12.36 -13.28
C ALA A 124 -4.87 -11.09 -12.93
N ALA A 125 -3.68 -10.94 -13.51
CA ALA A 125 -2.93 -9.70 -13.43
C ALA A 125 -3.79 -8.52 -13.93
N GLY A 126 -3.80 -7.41 -13.17
CA GLY A 126 -4.60 -6.23 -13.45
C GLY A 126 -6.02 -6.25 -12.88
N ASP A 127 -6.52 -7.38 -12.41
CA ASP A 127 -7.84 -7.45 -11.80
C ASP A 127 -7.88 -6.67 -10.48
N ALA A 128 -9.02 -6.01 -10.23
CA ALA A 128 -9.22 -5.25 -9.01
C ALA A 128 -9.44 -6.17 -7.81
N VAL A 129 -8.82 -5.81 -6.71
CA VAL A 129 -8.98 -6.48 -5.41
C VAL A 129 -9.21 -5.45 -4.32
N ARG A 130 -10.12 -5.77 -3.42
CA ARG A 130 -10.43 -4.95 -2.25
C ARG A 130 -10.05 -5.72 -1.01
N GLY A 131 -9.41 -5.06 -0.07
CA GLY A 131 -8.92 -5.70 1.14
C GLY A 131 -8.74 -4.73 2.29
N ARG A 132 -8.42 -5.29 3.42
CA ARG A 132 -8.07 -4.56 4.64
C ARG A 132 -6.77 -5.08 5.22
N TRP A 133 -6.11 -4.25 5.97
CA TRP A 133 -4.92 -4.64 6.71
C TRP A 133 -5.30 -5.39 7.99
N VAL A 134 -4.64 -6.49 8.26
CA VAL A 134 -4.87 -7.33 9.42
C VAL A 134 -3.61 -7.60 10.23
#